data_3b625ba2a1634b2ce76fcf049bc32234
#
_entry.id   3b625ba2a1634b2ce76fcf049bc32234
#
_cell.length_a   1.000
_cell.length_b   1.000
_cell.length_c   1.000
_cell.angle_alpha   90.00
_cell.angle_beta   90.00
_cell.angle_gamma   90.00
#
_symmetry.space_group_name_H-M   'P 1'
#
loop_
_entity.id
_entity.type
_entity.pdbx_description
1 polymer ?
#
loop_
_entity_poly.entity_id
_entity_poly.type
_entity_poly.pdbx_seq_one_letter_code
_entity_poly.pdbx_strand_id
1 'polypeptide(L)'
;MRPAYVLSLFMAVAMSTAAISEEGASLDEAKAMALKAAEHYRQSGADKAFSDFNSSPDWHDRNLYVFAVRDDGTQAANGGNPALIGRNVIDMRDVDGKLTNREMLAVKDQGWVEYKWRNPQNNTVQEKATYVVRVSDDTIVAVGAYKK
;
A
#
# COMPACT_ATOMS: atom_id res chain seq x y z
N MET A 1 74.62 -13.76 -5.55
CA MET A 1 73.44 -12.89 -5.44
C MET A 1 72.25 -13.63 -5.97
N ARG A 2 71.31 -13.96 -5.12
CA ARG A 2 70.01 -14.57 -5.50
C ARG A 2 68.94 -13.50 -5.42
N PRO A 3 68.15 -13.22 -6.47
CA PRO A 3 67.04 -12.31 -6.34
C PRO A 3 65.89 -13.00 -5.62
N ALA A 4 65.44 -12.36 -4.56
CA ALA A 4 64.25 -12.79 -3.82
C ALA A 4 62.99 -12.39 -4.64
N TYR A 5 62.25 -13.38 -5.09
CA TYR A 5 60.91 -13.14 -5.64
C TYR A 5 59.93 -12.96 -4.52
N VAL A 6 59.46 -11.70 -4.38
CA VAL A 6 58.34 -11.42 -3.48
C VAL A 6 57.07 -11.78 -4.22
N LEU A 7 56.45 -12.88 -3.80
CA LEU A 7 55.17 -13.31 -4.33
C LEU A 7 54.06 -12.48 -3.62
N SER A 8 53.61 -11.43 -4.24
CA SER A 8 52.45 -10.65 -3.74
C SER A 8 51.18 -11.46 -3.97
N LEU A 9 50.66 -12.04 -2.90
CA LEU A 9 49.36 -12.73 -2.89
C LEU A 9 48.27 -11.65 -2.88
N PHE A 10 47.67 -11.35 -4.04
CA PHE A 10 46.46 -10.55 -4.11
C PHE A 10 45.30 -11.39 -3.65
N MET A 11 44.86 -11.15 -2.41
CA MET A 11 43.65 -11.72 -1.88
C MET A 11 42.44 -10.92 -2.41
N ALA A 12 41.80 -11.43 -3.46
CA ALA A 12 40.57 -10.87 -3.97
C ALA A 12 39.45 -11.15 -2.96
N VAL A 13 39.11 -10.13 -2.18
CA VAL A 13 37.88 -10.17 -1.35
C VAL A 13 36.70 -10.02 -2.29
N ALA A 14 36.08 -11.13 -2.61
CA ALA A 14 34.78 -11.11 -3.27
C ALA A 14 33.75 -10.56 -2.28
N MET A 15 33.43 -9.27 -2.39
CA MET A 15 32.26 -8.70 -1.72
C MET A 15 31.02 -9.27 -2.39
N SER A 16 30.44 -10.29 -1.78
CA SER A 16 29.12 -10.76 -2.12
C SER A 16 28.12 -9.67 -1.68
N THR A 17 27.70 -8.83 -2.60
CA THR A 17 26.56 -7.97 -2.40
C THR A 17 25.33 -8.85 -2.36
N ALA A 18 24.90 -9.23 -1.15
CA ALA A 18 23.59 -9.81 -0.98
C ALA A 18 22.57 -8.75 -1.47
N ALA A 19 21.84 -9.07 -2.54
CA ALA A 19 20.72 -8.24 -2.96
C ALA A 19 19.70 -8.28 -1.82
N ILE A 20 19.59 -7.17 -1.06
CA ILE A 20 18.53 -6.99 -0.09
C ILE A 20 17.27 -6.75 -0.92
N SER A 21 16.41 -7.77 -1.04
CA SER A 21 15.06 -7.57 -1.56
C SER A 21 14.32 -6.65 -0.59
N GLU A 22 13.82 -5.53 -1.07
CA GLU A 22 13.03 -4.62 -0.25
C GLU A 22 11.79 -5.36 0.26
N GLU A 23 11.68 -5.50 1.56
CA GLU A 23 10.58 -6.19 2.20
C GLU A 23 9.33 -5.33 2.12
N GLY A 24 8.17 -5.92 1.80
CA GLY A 24 6.90 -5.21 1.81
C GLY A 24 6.56 -4.66 3.19
N ALA A 25 5.72 -3.64 3.23
CA ALA A 25 5.28 -3.04 4.49
C ALA A 25 4.44 -4.02 5.32
N SER A 26 4.47 -3.85 6.63
CA SER A 26 3.71 -4.67 7.58
C SER A 26 2.25 -4.22 7.71
N LEU A 27 1.44 -5.07 8.35
CA LEU A 27 0.06 -4.72 8.70
C LEU A 27 0.00 -3.54 9.68
N ASP A 28 0.91 -3.47 10.63
CA ASP A 28 0.98 -2.36 11.59
C ASP A 28 1.31 -1.03 10.90
N GLU A 29 2.21 -1.05 9.91
CA GLU A 29 2.51 0.12 9.08
C GLU A 29 1.31 0.55 8.24
N ALA A 30 0.55 -0.39 7.68
CA ALA A 30 -0.67 -0.10 6.94
C ALA A 30 -1.73 0.55 7.84
N LYS A 31 -1.96 0.01 9.02
CA LYS A 31 -2.88 0.58 10.01
C LYS A 31 -2.46 1.99 10.42
N ALA A 32 -1.18 2.19 10.71
CA ALA A 32 -0.65 3.51 11.09
C ALA A 32 -0.87 4.54 9.97
N MET A 33 -0.62 4.18 8.73
CA MET A 33 -0.87 5.07 7.58
C MET A 33 -2.36 5.36 7.40
N ALA A 34 -3.25 4.37 7.57
CA ALA A 34 -4.69 4.56 7.47
C ALA A 34 -5.22 5.54 8.52
N LEU A 35 -4.77 5.41 9.77
CA LEU A 35 -5.14 6.33 10.85
C LEU A 35 -4.61 7.75 10.60
N LYS A 36 -3.37 7.88 10.13
CA LYS A 36 -2.78 9.16 9.73
C LYS A 36 -3.56 9.79 8.57
N ALA A 37 -3.96 8.99 7.59
CA ALA A 37 -4.76 9.47 6.46
C ALA A 37 -6.15 9.95 6.90
N ALA A 38 -6.80 9.23 7.81
CA ALA A 38 -8.08 9.64 8.37
C ALA A 38 -7.99 10.99 9.11
N GLU A 39 -6.94 11.19 9.88
CA GLU A 39 -6.69 12.45 10.56
C GLU A 39 -6.42 13.59 9.58
N HIS A 40 -5.60 13.33 8.56
CA HIS A 40 -5.34 14.30 7.49
C HIS A 40 -6.62 14.74 6.77
N TYR A 41 -7.51 13.78 6.47
CA TYR A 41 -8.82 14.06 5.89
C TYR A 41 -9.65 15.00 6.78
N ARG A 42 -9.69 14.74 8.09
CA ARG A 42 -10.46 15.57 9.05
C ARG A 42 -9.89 16.98 9.18
N GLN A 43 -8.57 17.12 9.14
CA GLN A 43 -7.89 18.42 9.29
C GLN A 43 -7.91 19.25 8.02
N SER A 44 -7.72 18.62 6.85
CA SER A 44 -7.49 19.30 5.58
C SER A 44 -8.74 19.40 4.70
N GLY A 45 -9.76 18.59 4.97
CA GLY A 45 -10.94 18.43 4.13
C GLY A 45 -10.73 17.45 2.98
N ALA A 46 -11.84 17.03 2.36
CA ALA A 46 -11.87 15.96 1.36
C ALA A 46 -10.99 16.26 0.14
N ASP A 47 -11.16 17.43 -0.47
CA ASP A 47 -10.49 17.76 -1.74
C ASP A 47 -8.97 17.77 -1.60
N LYS A 48 -8.46 18.41 -0.55
CA LYS A 48 -7.02 18.43 -0.30
C LYS A 48 -6.48 17.05 0.07
N ALA A 49 -7.17 16.32 0.94
CA ALA A 49 -6.75 14.99 1.33
C ALA A 49 -6.68 14.03 0.13
N PHE A 50 -7.70 14.01 -0.73
CA PHE A 50 -7.70 13.17 -1.92
C PHE A 50 -6.60 13.54 -2.90
N SER A 51 -6.36 14.82 -3.12
CA SER A 51 -5.24 15.29 -3.95
C SER A 51 -3.90 14.81 -3.42
N ASP A 52 -3.69 14.93 -2.12
CA ASP A 52 -2.46 14.48 -1.46
C ASP A 52 -2.28 12.96 -1.54
N PHE A 53 -3.33 12.19 -1.29
CA PHE A 53 -3.29 10.71 -1.40
C PHE A 53 -2.96 10.23 -2.80
N ASN A 54 -3.40 10.95 -3.82
CA ASN A 54 -3.17 10.60 -5.22
C ASN A 54 -1.76 10.93 -5.70
N SER A 55 -1.12 11.98 -5.19
CA SER A 55 0.06 12.55 -5.80
C SER A 55 1.26 12.81 -4.88
N SER A 56 1.04 12.93 -3.56
CA SER A 56 2.14 13.20 -2.64
C SER A 56 2.89 11.93 -2.25
N PRO A 57 4.24 11.92 -2.28
CA PRO A 57 5.05 10.77 -1.86
C PRO A 57 4.90 10.44 -0.38
N ASP A 58 4.41 11.36 0.45
CA ASP A 58 4.17 11.13 1.88
C ASP A 58 3.10 10.06 2.15
N TRP A 59 2.29 9.72 1.14
CA TRP A 59 1.20 8.77 1.21
C TRP A 59 1.46 7.47 0.44
N HIS A 60 2.73 7.25 0.08
CA HIS A 60 3.23 6.03 -0.54
C HIS A 60 4.45 5.54 0.21
N ASP A 61 4.48 4.26 0.52
CA ASP A 61 5.64 3.62 1.12
C ASP A 61 5.69 2.16 0.67
N ARG A 62 6.68 1.83 -0.18
CA ARG A 62 6.85 0.48 -0.74
C ARG A 62 5.55 0.04 -1.47
N ASN A 63 4.81 -0.94 -0.92
CA ASN A 63 3.53 -1.39 -1.46
C ASN A 63 2.30 -0.76 -0.78
N LEU A 64 2.51 0.18 0.17
CA LEU A 64 1.42 0.93 0.79
C LEU A 64 1.01 2.12 -0.06
N TYR A 65 -0.27 2.34 -0.16
CA TYR A 65 -0.89 3.54 -0.69
C TYR A 65 -2.25 3.77 -0.05
N VAL A 66 -2.68 5.01 -0.04
CA VAL A 66 -4.01 5.38 0.47
C VAL A 66 -5.01 5.36 -0.68
N PHE A 67 -6.18 4.81 -0.41
CA PHE A 67 -7.35 4.96 -1.28
C PHE A 67 -8.59 5.34 -0.48
N ALA A 68 -9.55 5.93 -1.15
CA ALA A 68 -10.81 6.36 -0.56
C ALA A 68 -11.99 5.99 -1.46
N VAL A 69 -13.07 5.53 -0.85
CA VAL A 69 -14.31 5.14 -1.54
C VAL A 69 -15.48 5.83 -0.86
N ARG A 70 -16.39 6.38 -1.66
CA ARG A 70 -17.67 6.94 -1.20
C ARG A 70 -18.73 5.86 -1.11
N ASP A 71 -19.76 6.09 -0.31
CA ASP A 71 -20.85 5.12 -0.13
C ASP A 71 -21.64 4.83 -1.42
N ASP A 72 -21.61 5.73 -2.39
CA ASP A 72 -22.15 5.50 -3.74
C ASP A 72 -21.29 4.56 -4.61
N GLY A 73 -20.12 4.14 -4.10
CA GLY A 73 -19.17 3.29 -4.81
C GLY A 73 -18.11 4.03 -5.61
N THR A 74 -18.12 5.36 -5.63
CA THR A 74 -17.13 6.15 -6.36
C THR A 74 -15.76 6.07 -5.68
N GLN A 75 -14.72 5.73 -6.43
CA GLN A 75 -13.34 5.81 -5.98
C GLN A 75 -12.89 7.27 -5.97
N ALA A 76 -12.81 7.87 -4.80
CA ALA A 76 -12.46 9.29 -4.65
C ALA A 76 -10.94 9.54 -4.69
N ALA A 77 -10.15 8.57 -4.24
CA ALA A 77 -8.69 8.60 -4.27
C ALA A 77 -8.12 7.20 -4.42
N ASN A 78 -7.00 7.08 -5.10
CA ASN A 78 -6.25 5.83 -5.20
C ASN A 78 -4.80 6.10 -5.60
N GLY A 79 -3.89 6.06 -4.63
CA GLY A 79 -2.47 6.28 -4.87
C GLY A 79 -1.78 5.14 -5.61
N GLY A 80 -2.35 3.94 -5.60
CA GLY A 80 -1.77 2.75 -6.24
C GLY A 80 -2.25 2.52 -7.68
N ASN A 81 -3.44 3.03 -8.02
CA ASN A 81 -3.99 2.91 -9.37
C ASN A 81 -4.88 4.12 -9.72
N PRO A 82 -4.28 5.19 -10.24
CA PRO A 82 -5.01 6.40 -10.61
C PRO A 82 -6.12 6.20 -11.63
N ALA A 83 -6.06 5.13 -12.45
CA ALA A 83 -7.09 4.82 -13.43
C ALA A 83 -8.46 4.50 -12.81
N LEU A 84 -8.49 4.14 -11.53
CA LEU A 84 -9.74 3.86 -10.81
C LEU A 84 -10.42 5.13 -10.26
N ILE A 85 -9.71 6.25 -10.17
CA ILE A 85 -10.26 7.50 -9.62
C ILE A 85 -11.44 7.97 -10.47
N GLY A 86 -12.56 8.26 -9.82
CA GLY A 86 -13.81 8.67 -10.47
C GLY A 86 -14.67 7.52 -10.98
N ARG A 87 -14.20 6.28 -10.95
CA ARG A 87 -14.98 5.10 -11.34
C ARG A 87 -15.81 4.59 -10.19
N ASN A 88 -16.91 3.94 -10.51
CA ASN A 88 -17.68 3.17 -9.55
C ASN A 88 -17.04 1.79 -9.38
N VAL A 89 -16.60 1.50 -8.17
CA VAL A 89 -15.88 0.26 -7.82
C VAL A 89 -16.69 -0.68 -6.94
N ILE A 90 -17.98 -0.38 -6.76
CA ILE A 90 -18.84 -1.11 -5.80
C ILE A 90 -18.94 -2.60 -6.10
N ASP A 91 -18.95 -2.97 -7.38
CA ASP A 91 -19.10 -4.35 -7.82
C ASP A 91 -17.77 -5.04 -8.19
N MET A 92 -16.63 -4.38 -7.92
CA MET A 92 -15.32 -5.01 -8.10
C MET A 92 -15.17 -6.24 -7.21
N ARG A 93 -14.65 -7.30 -7.81
CA ARG A 93 -14.43 -8.59 -7.14
C ARG A 93 -12.96 -8.94 -7.14
N ASP A 94 -12.55 -9.62 -6.09
CA ASP A 94 -11.25 -10.31 -6.10
C ASP A 94 -11.34 -11.63 -6.88
N VAL A 95 -10.21 -12.37 -6.93
CA VAL A 95 -10.13 -13.64 -7.68
C VAL A 95 -11.05 -14.74 -7.13
N ASP A 96 -11.51 -14.63 -5.90
CA ASP A 96 -12.47 -15.54 -5.27
C ASP A 96 -13.92 -15.06 -5.41
N GLY A 97 -14.15 -13.95 -6.10
CA GLY A 97 -15.47 -13.37 -6.32
C GLY A 97 -15.97 -12.49 -5.17
N LYS A 98 -15.11 -12.15 -4.21
CA LYS A 98 -15.45 -11.33 -3.06
C LYS A 98 -15.66 -9.87 -3.47
N LEU A 99 -16.77 -9.28 -3.07
CA LEU A 99 -17.12 -7.87 -3.29
C LEU A 99 -16.37 -6.97 -2.29
N THR A 100 -15.12 -6.68 -2.57
CA THR A 100 -14.18 -6.08 -1.62
C THR A 100 -14.62 -4.71 -1.15
N ASN A 101 -15.07 -3.84 -2.05
CA ASN A 101 -15.49 -2.49 -1.68
C ASN A 101 -16.80 -2.47 -0.90
N ARG A 102 -17.72 -3.40 -1.17
CA ARG A 102 -18.95 -3.54 -0.36
C ARG A 102 -18.62 -3.90 1.09
N GLU A 103 -17.67 -4.79 1.30
CA GLU A 103 -17.23 -5.14 2.66
C GLU A 103 -16.54 -3.97 3.37
N MET A 104 -15.70 -3.21 2.64
CA MET A 104 -15.05 -2.03 3.21
C MET A 104 -16.07 -0.95 3.58
N LEU A 105 -17.06 -0.69 2.73
CA LEU A 105 -18.12 0.30 2.98
C LEU A 105 -19.06 -0.12 4.10
N ALA A 106 -19.13 -1.41 4.45
CA ALA A 106 -19.89 -1.92 5.58
C ALA A 106 -19.22 -1.62 6.95
N VAL A 107 -17.95 -1.23 6.96
CA VAL A 107 -17.23 -0.83 8.17
C VAL A 107 -17.80 0.48 8.71
N LYS A 108 -18.35 0.45 9.94
CA LYS A 108 -19.05 1.60 10.53
C LYS A 108 -18.12 2.63 11.17
N ASP A 109 -17.03 2.16 11.76
CA ASP A 109 -16.03 3.00 12.42
C ASP A 109 -14.65 2.72 11.83
N GLN A 110 -14.03 1.63 12.19
CA GLN A 110 -12.74 1.20 11.64
C GLN A 110 -12.55 -0.31 11.82
N GLY A 111 -11.72 -0.91 10.98
CA GLY A 111 -11.45 -2.34 11.07
C GLY A 111 -10.71 -2.90 9.87
N TRP A 112 -10.37 -4.17 9.96
CA TRP A 112 -9.69 -4.90 8.91
C TRP A 112 -10.67 -5.57 7.95
N VAL A 113 -10.36 -5.51 6.65
CA VAL A 113 -11.01 -6.30 5.59
C VAL A 113 -9.94 -7.08 4.84
N GLU A 114 -10.15 -8.39 4.69
CA GLU A 114 -9.20 -9.30 4.03
C GLU A 114 -9.74 -9.75 2.69
N TYR A 115 -8.86 -9.76 1.69
CA TYR A 115 -9.17 -10.19 0.32
C TYR A 115 -7.88 -10.49 -0.45
N LYS A 116 -7.99 -10.98 -1.66
CA LYS A 116 -6.85 -11.20 -2.54
C LYS A 116 -6.71 -10.06 -3.53
N TRP A 117 -5.51 -9.56 -3.69
CA TRP A 117 -5.24 -8.46 -4.60
C TRP A 117 -3.84 -8.55 -5.21
N ARG A 118 -3.65 -7.87 -6.32
CA ARG A 118 -2.34 -7.81 -6.98
C ARG A 118 -1.39 -6.90 -6.22
N ASN A 119 -0.27 -7.46 -5.80
CA ASN A 119 0.78 -6.70 -5.12
C ASN A 119 1.60 -5.92 -6.16
N PRO A 120 1.67 -4.59 -6.07
CA PRO A 120 2.39 -3.76 -7.04
C PRO A 120 3.92 -3.98 -7.03
N GLN A 121 4.51 -4.47 -5.94
CA GLN A 121 5.94 -4.74 -5.86
C GLN A 121 6.39 -5.93 -6.72
N ASN A 122 5.59 -6.98 -6.83
CA ASN A 122 5.96 -8.22 -7.51
C ASN A 122 4.97 -8.66 -8.58
N ASN A 123 3.87 -7.91 -8.76
CA ASN A 123 2.83 -8.16 -9.76
C ASN A 123 2.14 -9.54 -9.62
N THR A 124 2.11 -10.12 -8.42
CA THR A 124 1.41 -11.36 -8.11
C THR A 124 0.17 -11.12 -7.26
N VAL A 125 -0.84 -11.99 -7.39
CA VAL A 125 -2.03 -11.97 -6.53
C VAL A 125 -1.67 -12.62 -5.20
N GLN A 126 -1.89 -11.89 -4.12
CA GLN A 126 -1.56 -12.31 -2.76
C GLN A 126 -2.70 -11.94 -1.80
N GLU A 127 -2.75 -12.58 -0.65
CA GLU A 127 -3.64 -12.17 0.43
C GLU A 127 -3.25 -10.78 0.93
N LYS A 128 -4.25 -9.90 1.00
CA LYS A 128 -4.13 -8.52 1.45
C LYS A 128 -5.06 -8.28 2.63
N ALA A 129 -4.58 -7.59 3.64
CA ALA A 129 -5.42 -7.05 4.71
C ALA A 129 -5.38 -5.53 4.63
N THR A 130 -6.56 -4.93 4.56
CA THR A 130 -6.73 -3.49 4.43
C THR A 130 -7.39 -2.95 5.69
N TYR A 131 -6.76 -1.95 6.30
CA TYR A 131 -7.34 -1.23 7.41
C TYR A 131 -8.21 -0.09 6.88
N VAL A 132 -9.47 -0.11 7.23
CA VAL A 132 -10.50 0.82 6.78
C VAL A 132 -10.86 1.74 7.92
N VAL A 133 -10.95 3.04 7.65
CA VAL A 133 -11.40 4.05 8.62
C VAL A 133 -12.52 4.86 8.00
N ARG A 134 -13.66 4.94 8.67
CA ARG A 134 -14.74 5.83 8.26
C ARG A 134 -14.38 7.26 8.66
N VAL A 135 -14.29 8.14 7.68
CA VAL A 135 -13.84 9.53 7.90
C VAL A 135 -14.97 10.54 7.85
N SER A 136 -16.10 10.17 7.23
CA SER A 136 -17.33 10.95 7.20
C SER A 136 -18.52 10.02 7.03
N ASP A 137 -19.74 10.58 7.04
CA ASP A 137 -20.98 9.79 6.89
C ASP A 137 -21.03 9.00 5.57
N ASP A 138 -20.31 9.45 4.54
CA ASP A 138 -20.36 8.89 3.19
C ASP A 138 -19.00 8.43 2.63
N THR A 139 -17.93 8.44 3.42
CA THR A 139 -16.57 8.17 2.88
C THR A 139 -15.73 7.34 3.84
N ILE A 140 -15.00 6.39 3.27
CA ILE A 140 -13.93 5.65 3.95
C ILE A 140 -12.57 5.97 3.33
N VAL A 141 -11.53 5.92 4.15
CA VAL A 141 -10.14 5.84 3.69
C VAL A 141 -9.56 4.49 4.11
N ALA A 142 -8.64 3.98 3.34
CA ALA A 142 -8.11 2.64 3.54
C ALA A 142 -6.66 2.51 3.09
N VAL A 143 -5.91 1.67 3.78
CA VAL A 143 -4.54 1.28 3.42
C VAL A 143 -4.38 -0.22 3.68
N GLY A 144 -3.83 -0.95 2.74
CA GLY A 144 -3.63 -2.39 2.87
C GLY A 144 -2.19 -2.82 2.70
N ALA A 145 -1.82 -3.88 3.43
CA ALA A 145 -0.57 -4.58 3.28
C ALA A 145 -0.81 -6.05 2.93
N TYR A 146 0.18 -6.68 2.33
CA TYR A 146 0.11 -8.07 1.91
C TYR A 146 0.62 -8.98 3.02
N LYS A 147 -0.10 -10.09 3.23
CA LYS A 147 0.33 -11.11 4.19
C LYS A 147 1.54 -11.86 3.66
N LYS A 148 2.45 -12.20 4.54
CA LYS A 148 3.64 -13.02 4.26
C LYS A 148 3.32 -14.49 4.44
#